data_05416a3934c7d341d517d7e01e7a2cfc
#
_entry.id   05416a3934c7d341d517d7e01e7a2cfc
#
_cell.length_a   1.000
_cell.length_b   1.000
_cell.length_c   1.000
_cell.angle_alpha   90.00
_cell.angle_beta   90.00
_cell.angle_gamma   90.00
#
_symmetry.space_group_name_H-M   'P 1'
#
loop_
_entity.id
_entity.type
_entity.pdbx_description
1 polymer ?
#
loop_
_entity_poly.entity_id
_entity_poly.type
_entity_poly.pdbx_seq_one_letter_code
_entity_poly.pdbx_strand_id
1 'polypeptide(L)'
;MTAARSIFLAALLWATLAPVGTAHAQYVCMPGTHSTTGAWEVPNSSFCAPDENQDNSGEDRSTDDEAPAPEPVWETRWGAISTGAGSFGTALGYPSEQAARSRATLECQAQSNGMPCRVKLAFNNQCAALAGGDTGSIAFSSATVERAKDLAVTNCAKHTSNCRIVYSGCSLPELN
;
A
#
# COMPACT_ATOMS: atom_id res chain seq x y z
N MET A 1 -47.41 -23.52 -41.38
CA MET A 1 -46.62 -24.14 -42.47
C MET A 1 -45.61 -23.13 -42.91
N THR A 2 -44.35 -23.26 -42.53
CA THR A 2 -43.13 -22.78 -43.22
C THR A 2 -41.91 -23.12 -42.34
N ALA A 3 -41.11 -24.03 -42.83
CA ALA A 3 -39.91 -24.55 -42.18
C ALA A 3 -38.76 -23.53 -42.36
N ALA A 4 -38.06 -23.19 -41.30
CA ALA A 4 -36.79 -22.47 -41.33
C ALA A 4 -35.64 -23.44 -41.16
N ARG A 5 -34.79 -23.50 -42.18
CA ARG A 5 -33.56 -24.34 -42.25
C ARG A 5 -32.44 -23.74 -41.37
N SER A 6 -31.99 -24.54 -40.44
CA SER A 6 -30.74 -24.27 -39.69
C SER A 6 -29.52 -24.55 -40.57
N ILE A 7 -28.68 -23.55 -40.76
CA ILE A 7 -27.35 -23.68 -41.40
C ILE A 7 -26.32 -23.74 -40.25
N PHE A 8 -25.72 -24.91 -40.03
CA PHE A 8 -24.56 -25.10 -39.16
C PHE A 8 -23.31 -24.63 -39.90
N LEU A 9 -22.67 -23.55 -39.45
CA LEU A 9 -21.34 -23.13 -39.84
C LEU A 9 -20.35 -23.73 -38.87
N ALA A 10 -19.61 -24.74 -39.31
CA ALA A 10 -18.47 -25.33 -38.59
C ALA A 10 -17.29 -24.36 -38.73
N ALA A 11 -16.93 -23.67 -37.64
CA ALA A 11 -15.70 -22.90 -37.55
C ALA A 11 -14.56 -23.82 -37.14
N LEU A 12 -13.64 -24.07 -38.09
CA LEU A 12 -12.37 -24.76 -37.87
C LEU A 12 -11.44 -23.86 -37.02
N LEU A 13 -11.24 -24.22 -35.76
CA LEU A 13 -10.21 -23.64 -34.89
C LEU A 13 -8.83 -24.18 -35.29
N TRP A 14 -8.04 -23.38 -35.96
CA TRP A 14 -6.60 -23.58 -36.12
C TRP A 14 -5.91 -23.16 -34.80
N ALA A 15 -5.54 -24.12 -34.00
CA ALA A 15 -4.66 -23.89 -32.85
C ALA A 15 -3.23 -23.71 -33.38
N THR A 16 -2.76 -22.46 -33.45
CA THR A 16 -1.35 -22.14 -33.65
C THR A 16 -0.59 -22.42 -32.36
N LEU A 17 0.14 -23.53 -32.29
CA LEU A 17 1.17 -23.74 -31.28
C LEU A 17 2.29 -22.71 -31.55
N ALA A 18 2.35 -21.66 -30.74
CA ALA A 18 3.55 -20.82 -30.67
C ALA A 18 4.67 -21.61 -29.97
N PRO A 19 5.90 -21.62 -30.51
CA PRO A 19 7.01 -22.21 -29.80
C PRO A 19 7.29 -21.41 -28.54
N VAL A 20 7.30 -22.06 -27.38
CA VAL A 20 7.72 -21.49 -26.12
C VAL A 20 9.25 -21.32 -26.21
N GLY A 21 9.69 -20.14 -26.62
CA GLY A 21 11.09 -19.76 -26.57
C GLY A 21 11.54 -19.70 -25.12
N THR A 22 12.45 -20.59 -24.71
CA THR A 22 13.13 -20.49 -23.42
C THR A 22 14.00 -19.23 -23.43
N ALA A 23 13.56 -18.19 -22.76
CA ALA A 23 14.39 -17.01 -22.51
C ALA A 23 15.53 -17.43 -21.58
N HIS A 24 16.73 -17.60 -22.13
CA HIS A 24 17.93 -17.74 -21.32
C HIS A 24 18.31 -16.35 -20.83
N ALA A 25 18.35 -16.17 -19.51
CA ALA A 25 18.87 -14.94 -18.93
C ALA A 25 20.37 -14.86 -19.23
N GLN A 26 20.75 -13.88 -20.04
CA GLN A 26 22.15 -13.57 -20.33
C GLN A 26 22.67 -12.64 -19.23
N TYR A 27 23.83 -12.96 -18.68
CA TYR A 27 24.48 -12.20 -17.63
C TYR A 27 25.71 -11.49 -18.16
N VAL A 28 25.82 -10.19 -17.92
CA VAL A 28 27.01 -9.40 -18.27
C VAL A 28 27.84 -9.20 -17.00
N CYS A 29 29.15 -9.48 -17.07
CA CYS A 29 30.02 -9.30 -15.92
C CYS A 29 30.08 -7.84 -15.46
N MET A 30 30.13 -7.61 -14.16
CA MET A 30 30.20 -6.26 -13.58
C MET A 30 31.55 -5.59 -13.89
N PRO A 31 31.61 -4.25 -13.83
CA PRO A 31 32.90 -3.52 -13.96
C PRO A 31 33.93 -4.05 -12.97
N GLY A 32 35.17 -4.31 -13.45
CA GLY A 32 36.24 -4.89 -12.64
C GLY A 32 36.28 -6.42 -12.66
N THR A 33 35.44 -7.07 -13.47
CA THR A 33 35.48 -8.51 -13.73
C THR A 33 35.40 -8.80 -15.23
N HIS A 34 36.04 -9.88 -15.67
CA HIS A 34 36.00 -10.33 -17.07
C HIS A 34 35.39 -11.74 -17.18
N SER A 35 34.86 -12.04 -18.35
CA SER A 35 34.32 -13.37 -18.63
C SER A 35 35.47 -14.39 -18.80
N THR A 36 35.44 -15.49 -18.05
CA THR A 36 36.39 -16.61 -18.18
C THR A 36 36.22 -17.38 -19.47
N THR A 37 35.15 -17.17 -20.23
CA THR A 37 34.87 -17.82 -21.50
C THR A 37 35.22 -16.96 -22.72
N GLY A 38 35.63 -15.71 -22.51
CA GLY A 38 35.89 -14.74 -23.58
C GLY A 38 34.62 -14.20 -24.28
N ALA A 39 33.42 -14.63 -23.87
CA ALA A 39 32.17 -14.10 -24.36
C ALA A 39 31.74 -12.87 -23.54
N TRP A 40 31.15 -11.90 -24.18
CA TRP A 40 30.65 -10.70 -23.49
C TRP A 40 29.37 -10.94 -22.69
N GLU A 41 28.68 -12.04 -22.97
CA GLU A 41 27.53 -12.54 -22.21
C GLU A 41 27.79 -13.97 -21.71
N VAL A 42 27.49 -14.24 -20.46
CA VAL A 42 27.70 -15.53 -19.81
C VAL A 42 26.40 -16.05 -19.18
N PRO A 43 26.27 -17.40 -18.99
CA PRO A 43 25.03 -17.99 -18.45
C PRO A 43 24.69 -17.53 -17.02
N ASN A 44 25.72 -17.21 -16.23
CA ASN A 44 25.56 -16.72 -14.85
C ASN A 44 26.86 -16.08 -14.35
N SER A 45 26.84 -15.48 -13.15
CA SER A 45 27.98 -14.80 -12.53
C SER A 45 29.19 -15.69 -12.21
N SER A 46 29.03 -17.01 -12.18
CA SER A 46 30.15 -17.95 -11.91
C SER A 46 31.20 -17.98 -13.02
N PHE A 47 30.91 -17.44 -14.19
CA PHE A 47 31.82 -17.29 -15.31
C PHE A 47 32.52 -15.94 -15.38
N CYS A 48 32.35 -15.08 -14.37
CA CYS A 48 33.05 -13.81 -14.23
C CYS A 48 34.20 -13.97 -13.23
N ALA A 49 35.42 -13.63 -13.65
CA ALA A 49 36.60 -13.59 -12.78
C ALA A 49 37.06 -12.12 -12.58
N PRO A 50 37.71 -11.79 -11.47
CA PRO A 50 38.29 -10.47 -11.27
C PRO A 50 39.38 -10.16 -12.31
N ASP A 51 39.49 -8.90 -12.74
CA ASP A 51 40.57 -8.46 -13.62
C ASP A 51 41.91 -8.52 -12.91
N GLU A 52 42.84 -9.37 -13.36
CA GLU A 52 44.14 -9.64 -12.70
C GLU A 52 45.14 -8.46 -12.76
N ASN A 53 44.80 -7.32 -13.35
CA ASN A 53 45.67 -6.14 -13.52
C ASN A 53 45.18 -4.92 -12.73
N GLN A 54 44.69 -5.10 -11.51
CA GLN A 54 44.66 -3.98 -10.57
C GLN A 54 45.97 -3.98 -9.79
N ASP A 55 46.93 -3.18 -10.26
CA ASP A 55 48.13 -2.81 -9.50
C ASP A 55 47.70 -2.42 -8.09
N ASN A 56 48.16 -3.19 -7.13
CA ASN A 56 48.01 -2.97 -5.72
C ASN A 56 48.84 -1.72 -5.32
N SER A 57 48.42 -0.54 -5.74
CA SER A 57 48.88 0.72 -5.15
C SER A 57 48.22 0.78 -3.78
N GLY A 58 49.01 0.37 -2.77
CA GLY A 58 48.62 0.38 -1.36
C GLY A 58 48.24 1.80 -0.94
N GLU A 59 46.95 2.10 -0.94
CA GLU A 59 46.35 3.06 -0.05
C GLU A 59 45.87 2.29 1.15
N ASP A 60 46.60 2.52 2.22
CA ASP A 60 46.26 2.17 3.57
C ASP A 60 44.85 2.73 3.90
N ARG A 61 43.83 2.00 3.48
CA ARG A 61 42.46 2.27 3.91
C ARG A 61 42.32 1.67 5.26
N SER A 62 42.56 2.52 6.26
CA SER A 62 42.00 2.30 7.59
C SER A 62 40.57 1.81 7.41
N THR A 63 40.39 0.51 7.59
CA THR A 63 39.06 -0.09 7.70
C THR A 63 38.52 0.35 9.04
N ASP A 64 37.95 1.55 9.08
CA ASP A 64 36.88 1.82 10.01
C ASP A 64 35.73 0.95 9.51
N ASP A 65 35.68 -0.29 10.00
CA ASP A 65 34.53 -1.19 9.90
C ASP A 65 33.36 -0.60 10.70
N GLU A 66 32.93 0.60 10.30
CA GLU A 66 31.66 1.15 10.73
C GLU A 66 30.58 0.29 10.07
N ALA A 67 30.00 -0.61 10.85
CA ALA A 67 28.86 -1.39 10.42
C ALA A 67 27.82 -0.45 9.79
N PRO A 68 27.29 -0.76 8.60
CA PRO A 68 26.30 0.11 7.96
C PRO A 68 25.20 0.41 8.96
N ALA A 69 24.88 1.70 9.12
CA ALA A 69 23.82 2.13 10.02
C ALA A 69 22.54 1.37 9.68
N PRO A 70 21.81 0.87 10.67
CA PRO A 70 20.58 0.13 10.42
C PRO A 70 19.63 1.00 9.59
N GLU A 71 19.07 0.40 8.54
CA GLU A 71 18.10 1.09 7.71
C GLU A 71 16.86 1.47 8.52
N PRO A 72 16.31 2.66 8.31
CA PRO A 72 15.14 3.12 9.04
C PRO A 72 13.94 2.23 8.76
N VAL A 73 13.30 1.71 9.80
CA VAL A 73 12.12 0.86 9.72
C VAL A 73 10.88 1.70 10.01
N TRP A 74 9.97 1.76 9.03
CA TRP A 74 8.69 2.45 9.18
C TRP A 74 7.64 1.52 9.76
N GLU A 75 7.08 1.90 10.89
CA GLU A 75 5.99 1.17 11.53
C GLU A 75 4.63 1.72 11.10
N THR A 76 3.74 0.78 10.72
CA THR A 76 2.35 1.12 10.41
C THR A 76 1.62 1.59 11.66
N ARG A 77 0.87 2.70 11.54
CA ARG A 77 0.01 3.24 12.57
C ARG A 77 -1.45 3.25 12.12
N TRP A 78 -2.31 2.76 13.00
CA TRP A 78 -3.74 2.63 12.77
C TRP A 78 -4.53 3.73 13.45
N GLY A 79 -5.56 4.21 12.76
CA GLY A 79 -6.57 5.08 13.30
C GLY A 79 -7.97 4.48 13.14
N ALA A 80 -8.91 4.95 13.94
CA ALA A 80 -10.32 4.59 13.82
C ALA A 80 -11.23 5.74 14.22
N ILE A 81 -12.42 5.75 13.64
CA ILE A 81 -13.54 6.65 14.00
C ILE A 81 -14.74 5.77 14.30
N SER A 82 -15.33 5.95 15.48
CA SER A 82 -16.59 5.33 15.90
C SER A 82 -17.68 6.40 16.07
N THR A 83 -18.92 6.04 15.77
CA THR A 83 -20.06 6.95 15.92
C THR A 83 -21.25 6.22 16.56
N GLY A 84 -22.07 6.95 17.31
CA GLY A 84 -23.30 6.44 17.91
C GLY A 84 -24.00 7.51 18.76
N ALA A 85 -25.33 7.49 18.82
CA ALA A 85 -26.15 8.36 19.64
C ALA A 85 -25.77 9.87 19.55
N GLY A 86 -25.43 10.36 18.35
CA GLY A 86 -25.02 11.76 18.15
C GLY A 86 -23.59 12.10 18.60
N SER A 87 -22.87 11.14 19.16
CA SER A 87 -21.49 11.26 19.61
C SER A 87 -20.53 10.56 18.65
N PHE A 88 -19.25 10.87 18.75
CA PHE A 88 -18.20 10.15 18.06
C PHE A 88 -16.97 9.97 18.98
N GLY A 89 -16.13 9.01 18.66
CA GLY A 89 -14.84 8.79 19.30
C GLY A 89 -13.79 8.47 18.25
N THR A 90 -12.55 8.76 18.55
CA THR A 90 -11.43 8.64 17.62
C THR A 90 -10.24 7.98 18.28
N ALA A 91 -9.39 7.36 17.45
CA ALA A 91 -8.10 6.84 17.86
C ALA A 91 -7.09 7.06 16.74
N LEU A 92 -5.87 7.45 17.07
CA LEU A 92 -4.77 7.66 16.14
C LEU A 92 -3.48 7.08 16.70
N GLY A 93 -2.56 6.66 15.83
CA GLY A 93 -1.22 6.20 16.21
C GLY A 93 -1.16 4.81 16.87
N TYR A 94 -2.17 3.98 16.71
CA TYR A 94 -2.19 2.65 17.33
C TYR A 94 -1.41 1.61 16.50
N PRO A 95 -0.76 0.62 17.16
CA PRO A 95 0.04 -0.38 16.44
C PRO A 95 -0.81 -1.43 15.71
N SER A 96 -2.11 -1.50 15.98
CA SER A 96 -3.01 -2.45 15.31
C SER A 96 -4.41 -1.86 15.07
N GLU A 97 -5.09 -2.36 14.05
CA GLU A 97 -6.47 -2.00 13.75
C GLU A 97 -7.40 -2.28 14.94
N GLN A 98 -7.26 -3.44 15.57
CA GLN A 98 -8.09 -3.84 16.69
C GLN A 98 -7.97 -2.85 17.88
N ALA A 99 -6.75 -2.45 18.20
CA ALA A 99 -6.50 -1.48 19.28
C ALA A 99 -7.13 -0.10 18.96
N ALA A 100 -6.96 0.38 17.73
CA ALA A 100 -7.56 1.63 17.28
C ALA A 100 -9.10 1.58 17.33
N ARG A 101 -9.71 0.52 16.82
CA ARG A 101 -11.17 0.31 16.82
C ARG A 101 -11.73 0.26 18.23
N SER A 102 -11.10 -0.49 19.13
CA SER A 102 -11.51 -0.60 20.53
C SER A 102 -11.43 0.75 21.22
N ARG A 103 -10.34 1.49 21.06
CA ARG A 103 -10.16 2.82 21.66
C ARG A 103 -11.18 3.83 21.17
N ALA A 104 -11.38 3.92 19.85
CA ALA A 104 -12.38 4.82 19.27
C ALA A 104 -13.81 4.49 19.74
N THR A 105 -14.14 3.20 19.90
CA THR A 105 -15.44 2.79 20.41
C THR A 105 -15.64 3.18 21.88
N LEU A 106 -14.65 2.95 22.72
CA LEU A 106 -14.69 3.32 24.14
C LEU A 106 -14.84 4.86 24.31
N GLU A 107 -14.10 5.63 23.53
CA GLU A 107 -14.20 7.10 23.56
C GLU A 107 -15.59 7.59 23.13
N CYS A 108 -16.13 7.02 22.05
CA CYS A 108 -17.50 7.33 21.62
C CYS A 108 -18.54 6.98 22.71
N GLN A 109 -18.43 5.81 23.34
CA GLN A 109 -19.34 5.39 24.42
C GLN A 109 -19.25 6.31 25.65
N ALA A 110 -18.05 6.76 26.00
CA ALA A 110 -17.86 7.71 27.09
C ALA A 110 -18.59 9.05 26.83
N GLN A 111 -18.60 9.51 25.58
CA GLN A 111 -19.28 10.75 25.19
C GLN A 111 -20.79 10.57 24.97
N SER A 112 -21.27 9.35 24.78
CA SER A 112 -22.68 9.01 24.58
C SER A 112 -23.37 8.49 25.83
N ASN A 113 -22.82 8.72 27.02
CA ASN A 113 -23.34 8.19 28.29
C ASN A 113 -23.50 6.65 28.29
N GLY A 114 -22.53 5.94 27.69
CA GLY A 114 -22.54 4.49 27.59
C GLY A 114 -23.42 3.91 26.47
N MET A 115 -24.06 4.75 25.66
CA MET A 115 -24.86 4.29 24.52
C MET A 115 -24.01 3.57 23.48
N PRO A 116 -24.56 2.59 22.74
CA PRO A 116 -23.79 1.83 21.78
C PRO A 116 -23.18 2.68 20.66
N CYS A 117 -21.90 2.49 20.43
CA CYS A 117 -21.17 3.06 19.30
C CYS A 117 -20.65 1.96 18.36
N ARG A 118 -20.53 2.29 17.08
CA ARG A 118 -20.00 1.38 16.06
C ARG A 118 -18.86 2.06 15.32
N VAL A 119 -17.84 1.26 14.95
CA VAL A 119 -16.74 1.74 14.11
C VAL A 119 -17.30 2.09 12.74
N LYS A 120 -17.11 3.35 12.36
CA LYS A 120 -17.50 3.92 11.06
C LYS A 120 -16.41 3.73 10.03
N LEU A 121 -15.14 3.90 10.45
CA LEU A 121 -13.96 3.80 9.63
C LEU A 121 -12.78 3.33 10.47
N ALA A 122 -11.96 2.40 9.93
CA ALA A 122 -10.60 2.14 10.36
C ALA A 122 -9.66 2.42 9.18
N PHE A 123 -8.49 2.95 9.46
CA PHE A 123 -7.53 3.37 8.42
C PHE A 123 -6.11 3.27 8.98
N ASN A 124 -5.13 3.14 8.09
CA ASN A 124 -3.72 3.08 8.46
C ASN A 124 -2.87 3.91 7.51
N ASN A 125 -1.81 4.51 8.03
CA ASN A 125 -0.83 5.31 7.28
C ASN A 125 -1.49 6.39 6.40
N GLN A 126 -2.64 6.90 6.83
CA GLN A 126 -3.45 7.88 6.12
C GLN A 126 -4.04 8.92 7.07
N CYS A 127 -4.71 9.89 6.47
CA CYS A 127 -5.57 10.85 7.17
C CYS A 127 -7.03 10.44 7.00
N ALA A 128 -7.89 10.81 7.94
CA ALA A 128 -9.32 10.60 7.88
C ALA A 128 -10.10 11.83 8.30
N ALA A 129 -11.32 11.96 7.83
CA ALA A 129 -12.26 12.97 8.24
C ALA A 129 -13.65 12.39 8.44
N LEU A 130 -14.38 12.96 9.40
CA LEU A 130 -15.79 12.70 9.67
C LEU A 130 -16.58 13.95 9.33
N ALA A 131 -17.54 13.82 8.43
CA ALA A 131 -18.55 14.84 8.18
C ALA A 131 -19.87 14.45 8.84
N GLY A 132 -20.49 15.39 9.53
CA GLY A 132 -21.81 15.26 10.12
C GLY A 132 -22.81 16.16 9.39
N GLY A 133 -24.01 15.64 9.15
CA GLY A 133 -25.18 16.37 8.64
C GLY A 133 -26.37 16.19 9.56
N ASP A 134 -27.55 16.63 9.13
CA ASP A 134 -28.78 16.66 9.96
C ASP A 134 -29.22 15.27 10.43
N THR A 135 -29.05 14.24 9.60
CA THR A 135 -29.60 12.88 9.86
C THR A 135 -28.52 11.80 9.96
N GLY A 136 -27.24 12.14 9.86
CA GLY A 136 -26.18 11.14 9.89
C GLY A 136 -24.79 11.69 9.69
N SER A 137 -23.83 10.80 9.65
CA SER A 137 -22.43 11.13 9.48
C SER A 137 -21.75 10.17 8.50
N ILE A 138 -20.72 10.63 7.82
CA ILE A 138 -19.89 9.85 6.88
C ILE A 138 -18.42 10.11 7.18
N ALA A 139 -17.62 9.03 7.18
CA ALA A 139 -16.18 9.11 7.35
C ALA A 139 -15.47 8.61 6.09
N PHE A 140 -14.39 9.29 5.71
CA PHE A 140 -13.50 8.89 4.61
C PHE A 140 -12.04 9.05 5.01
N SER A 141 -11.19 8.18 4.45
CA SER A 141 -9.73 8.30 4.56
C SER A 141 -9.10 8.64 3.21
N SER A 142 -7.93 9.27 3.26
CA SER A 142 -7.12 9.61 2.11
C SER A 142 -5.67 9.88 2.54
N ALA A 143 -4.75 9.98 1.57
CA ALA A 143 -3.35 10.30 1.84
C ALA A 143 -3.17 11.66 2.53
N THR A 144 -4.06 12.64 2.28
CA THR A 144 -4.01 13.97 2.89
C THR A 144 -5.31 14.30 3.63
N VAL A 145 -5.22 15.16 4.64
CA VAL A 145 -6.36 15.58 5.45
C VAL A 145 -7.37 16.41 4.63
N GLU A 146 -6.89 17.23 3.70
CA GLU A 146 -7.73 18.05 2.82
C GLU A 146 -8.59 17.14 1.94
N ARG A 147 -7.96 16.14 1.32
CA ARG A 147 -8.69 15.22 0.47
C ARG A 147 -9.68 14.35 1.25
N ALA A 148 -9.32 13.94 2.47
CA ALA A 148 -10.25 13.22 3.35
C ALA A 148 -11.48 14.06 3.70
N LYS A 149 -11.28 15.35 4.01
CA LYS A 149 -12.38 16.31 4.27
C LYS A 149 -13.30 16.49 3.07
N ASP A 150 -12.72 16.71 1.89
CA ASP A 150 -13.49 16.87 0.64
C ASP A 150 -14.35 15.66 0.35
N LEU A 151 -13.76 14.45 0.47
CA LEU A 151 -14.48 13.20 0.28
C LEU A 151 -15.61 13.02 1.30
N ALA A 152 -15.33 13.30 2.58
CA ALA A 152 -16.33 13.18 3.65
C ALA A 152 -17.52 14.13 3.43
N VAL A 153 -17.28 15.41 3.13
CA VAL A 153 -18.36 16.39 2.88
C VAL A 153 -19.13 16.07 1.60
N THR A 154 -18.42 15.79 0.50
CA THR A 154 -19.07 15.49 -0.78
C THR A 154 -19.96 14.24 -0.71
N ASN A 155 -19.53 13.21 0.01
CA ASN A 155 -20.34 12.01 0.17
C ASN A 155 -21.43 12.19 1.23
N CYS A 156 -21.21 12.96 2.28
CA CYS A 156 -22.24 13.32 3.24
C CYS A 156 -23.42 14.03 2.54
N ALA A 157 -23.14 14.99 1.69
CA ALA A 157 -24.16 15.75 0.95
C ALA A 157 -25.06 14.92 0.01
N LYS A 158 -24.65 13.69 -0.31
CA LYS A 158 -25.49 12.76 -1.09
C LYS A 158 -26.57 12.08 -0.25
N HIS A 159 -26.46 12.11 1.08
CA HIS A 159 -27.30 11.36 1.99
C HIS A 159 -28.03 12.22 3.02
N THR A 160 -27.55 13.43 3.30
CA THR A 160 -28.13 14.35 4.30
C THR A 160 -27.79 15.80 3.97
N SER A 161 -28.48 16.74 4.61
CA SER A 161 -28.26 18.18 4.44
C SER A 161 -27.31 18.74 5.51
N ASN A 162 -26.86 19.99 5.32
CA ASN A 162 -26.05 20.76 6.27
C ASN A 162 -24.74 20.07 6.69
N CYS A 163 -24.10 19.37 5.74
CA CYS A 163 -22.87 18.64 5.99
C CYS A 163 -21.70 19.55 6.32
N ARG A 164 -21.02 19.26 7.44
CA ARG A 164 -19.81 19.95 7.87
C ARG A 164 -18.81 18.96 8.45
N ILE A 165 -17.52 19.29 8.38
CA ILE A 165 -16.49 18.48 9.05
C ILE A 165 -16.64 18.66 10.57
N VAL A 166 -16.74 17.54 11.27
CA VAL A 166 -16.81 17.46 12.74
C VAL A 166 -15.52 16.94 13.34
N TYR A 167 -14.73 16.22 12.54
CA TYR A 167 -13.41 15.72 12.94
C TYR A 167 -12.51 15.50 11.73
N SER A 168 -11.19 15.67 11.90
CA SER A 168 -10.16 15.19 10.97
C SER A 168 -8.85 14.95 11.70
N GLY A 169 -8.08 13.93 11.28
CA GLY A 169 -6.79 13.59 11.86
C GLY A 169 -6.07 12.55 11.02
N CYS A 170 -4.77 12.38 11.26
CA CYS A 170 -3.92 11.46 10.53
C CYS A 170 -3.28 10.43 11.47
N SER A 171 -3.18 9.20 11.00
CA SER A 171 -2.40 8.13 11.61
C SER A 171 -1.31 7.75 10.62
N LEU A 172 -0.24 8.55 10.64
CA LEU A 172 0.90 8.37 9.72
C LEU A 172 1.85 7.32 10.27
N PRO A 173 2.65 6.66 9.40
CA PRO A 173 3.68 5.72 9.85
C PRO A 173 4.69 6.47 10.73
N GLU A 174 5.26 5.76 11.68
CA GLU A 174 6.33 6.28 12.56
C GLU A 174 7.65 5.58 12.23
N LEU A 175 8.74 6.33 12.31
CA LEU A 175 10.09 5.82 12.15
C LEU A 175 10.54 5.24 13.49
N ASN A 176 11.00 3.98 13.47
CA ASN A 176 11.53 3.29 14.65
C ASN A 176 13.06 3.26 14.63
#